data_35d71bcbbc4ee02d1b7364116e7f6f4c
#
_entry.id   35d71bcbbc4ee02d1b7364116e7f6f4c
#
_cell.length_a   1.000
_cell.length_b   1.000
_cell.length_c   1.000
_cell.angle_alpha   90.00
_cell.angle_beta   90.00
_cell.angle_gamma   90.00
#
_symmetry.space_group_name_H-M   'P 1'
#
loop_
_entity.id
_entity.type
_entity.pdbx_description
1 polymer ?
#
loop_
_entity_poly.entity_id
_entity_poly.type
_entity_poly.pdbx_seq_one_letter_code
_entity_poly.pdbx_strand_id
1 'polypeptide(L)'
;MEWADCLAFQNKGHTTIIIYEDNRMQESQVPALKLLQEACLRFGSSLQGRIDSFCHLTGSRQKACIYVNPAALFIPNQSMKAEDTWFLNYHRILN
;
A
#
# COMPACT_ATOMS: atom_id res chain seq x y z
N MET A 1 -0.03 11.74 5.27
CA MET A 1 -0.19 11.27 3.89
C MET A 1 -1.66 11.12 3.56
N GLU A 2 -2.07 11.68 2.45
CA GLU A 2 -3.46 11.60 2.00
C GLU A 2 -3.66 10.35 1.17
N TRP A 3 -4.12 9.28 1.80
CA TRP A 3 -4.28 7.99 1.13
C TRP A 3 -5.30 8.02 -0.01
N ALA A 4 -6.34 8.86 0.10
CA ALA A 4 -7.36 8.96 -0.94
C ALA A 4 -6.80 9.53 -2.25
N ASP A 5 -5.80 10.41 -2.18
CA ASP A 5 -5.18 11.02 -3.35
C ASP A 5 -3.92 10.31 -3.81
N CYS A 6 -3.50 9.27 -3.12
CA CYS A 6 -2.31 8.52 -3.47
C CYS A 6 -2.57 7.63 -4.67
N LEU A 7 -1.82 7.84 -5.75
CA LEU A 7 -1.89 6.99 -6.93
C LEU A 7 -1.08 5.72 -6.74
N ALA A 8 0.15 5.88 -6.25
CA ALA A 8 1.07 4.78 -6.05
C ALA A 8 2.19 5.19 -5.11
N PHE A 9 2.85 4.22 -4.50
CA PHE A 9 4.09 4.49 -3.77
C PHE A 9 5.07 3.36 -3.99
N GLN A 10 6.36 3.69 -3.93
CA GLN A 10 7.44 2.73 -4.19
C GLN A 10 8.33 2.60 -2.97
N ASN A 11 8.60 1.34 -2.61
CA ASN A 11 9.56 1.03 -1.56
C ASN A 11 10.99 1.28 -2.05
N LYS A 12 11.75 2.10 -1.32
CA LYS A 12 13.15 2.37 -1.62
C LYS A 12 14.07 1.91 -0.49
N GLY A 13 13.67 0.86 0.20
CA GLY A 13 14.42 0.34 1.34
C GLY A 13 14.06 1.09 2.62
N HIS A 14 14.79 2.16 2.94
CA HIS A 14 14.53 2.94 4.15
C HIS A 14 13.59 4.12 3.93
N THR A 15 13.29 4.43 2.67
CA THR A 15 12.42 5.55 2.31
C THR A 15 11.33 5.07 1.38
N THR A 16 10.37 5.95 1.11
CA THR A 16 9.25 5.66 0.20
C THR A 16 9.03 6.84 -0.70
N ILE A 17 8.87 6.59 -2.00
CA ILE A 17 8.48 7.61 -2.96
C ILE A 17 6.99 7.50 -3.18
N ILE A 18 6.26 8.59 -2.97
CA ILE A 18 4.80 8.64 -3.07
C ILE A 18 4.42 9.50 -4.25
N ILE A 19 3.55 8.98 -5.11
CA ILE A 19 3.03 9.71 -6.26
C ILE A 19 1.54 9.95 -6.04
N TYR A 20 1.14 11.21 -6.11
CA TYR A 20 -0.24 11.60 -5.94
C TYR A 20 -0.94 11.79 -7.28
N GLU A 21 -2.26 11.79 -7.24
CA GLU A 21 -3.12 11.88 -8.42
C GLU A 21 -2.84 13.10 -9.29
N ASP A 22 -2.39 14.21 -8.68
CA ASP A 22 -2.07 15.45 -9.38
C ASP A 22 -0.61 15.52 -9.85
N ASN A 23 0.07 14.39 -9.92
CA ASN A 23 1.47 14.23 -10.31
C ASN A 23 2.48 14.79 -9.31
N ARG A 24 2.05 15.17 -8.12
CA ARG A 24 3.01 15.53 -7.06
C ARG A 24 3.76 14.30 -6.63
N MET A 25 5.04 14.46 -6.35
CA MET A 25 5.88 13.41 -5.78
C MET A 25 6.36 13.85 -4.40
N GLN A 26 6.38 12.92 -3.48
CA GLN A 26 6.87 13.16 -2.14
C GLN A 26 7.76 12.00 -1.71
N GLU A 27 8.90 12.31 -1.10
CA GLU A 27 9.73 11.29 -0.47
C GLU A 27 9.48 11.29 1.03
N SER A 28 9.12 10.12 1.56
CA SER A 28 8.99 9.93 3.00
C SER A 28 10.21 9.20 3.51
N GLN A 29 10.69 9.59 4.69
CA GLN A 29 11.82 8.92 5.34
C GLN A 29 11.39 7.66 6.09
N VAL A 30 10.14 7.23 5.90
CA VAL A 30 9.58 6.04 6.53
C VAL A 30 9.47 4.92 5.49
N PRO A 31 9.92 3.69 5.81
CA PRO A 31 9.78 2.57 4.89
C PRO A 31 8.33 2.28 4.53
N ALA A 32 8.11 1.75 3.32
CA ALA A 32 6.76 1.54 2.78
C ALA A 32 5.89 0.65 3.67
N LEU A 33 6.43 -0.46 4.18
CA LEU A 33 5.64 -1.37 5.02
C LEU A 33 5.23 -0.70 6.34
N LYS A 34 6.07 0.18 6.86
CA LYS A 34 5.73 0.92 8.08
C LYS A 34 4.61 1.92 7.81
N LEU A 35 4.65 2.59 6.66
CA LEU A 35 3.56 3.49 6.26
C LEU A 35 2.24 2.73 6.13
N LEU A 36 2.27 1.55 5.49
CA LEU A 36 1.08 0.70 5.36
C LEU A 36 0.57 0.23 6.73
N GLN A 37 1.48 -0.17 7.62
CA GLN A 37 1.10 -0.60 8.96
C GLN A 37 0.38 0.53 9.70
N GLU A 38 0.95 1.72 9.68
CA GLU A 38 0.34 2.87 10.35
C GLU A 38 -1.02 3.22 9.75
N ALA A 39 -1.13 3.14 8.41
CA ALA A 39 -2.40 3.39 7.74
C ALA A 39 -3.47 2.37 8.15
N CYS A 40 -3.13 1.09 8.14
CA CYS A 40 -4.07 0.04 8.55
C CYS A 40 -4.52 0.22 10.00
N LEU A 41 -3.58 0.54 10.89
CA LEU A 41 -3.91 0.76 12.30
C LEU A 41 -4.89 1.92 12.48
N ARG A 42 -4.73 2.97 11.68
CA ARG A 42 -5.64 4.12 11.71
C ARG A 42 -7.08 3.71 11.36
N PHE A 43 -7.23 2.69 10.51
CA PHE A 43 -8.53 2.23 10.06
C PHE A 43 -8.94 0.90 10.68
N GLY A 44 -8.41 0.60 11.85
CA GLY A 44 -8.96 -0.43 12.72
C GLY A 44 -8.36 -1.82 12.61
N SER A 45 -7.25 -1.98 11.88
CA SER A 45 -6.60 -3.28 11.76
C SER A 45 -5.11 -3.13 11.55
N SER A 46 -4.33 -4.18 11.80
CA SER A 46 -2.91 -4.20 11.49
C SER A 46 -2.70 -4.58 10.02
N LEU A 47 -1.53 -4.24 9.48
CA LEU A 47 -1.14 -4.71 8.15
C LEU A 47 -1.19 -6.24 8.07
N GLN A 48 -0.62 -6.92 9.07
CA GLN A 48 -0.64 -8.38 9.09
C GLN A 48 -2.06 -8.93 9.15
N GLY A 49 -2.94 -8.28 9.89
CA GLY A 49 -4.34 -8.67 9.95
C GLY A 49 -5.04 -8.54 8.61
N ARG A 50 -4.76 -7.48 7.85
CA ARG A 50 -5.30 -7.30 6.50
C ARG A 50 -4.79 -8.39 5.55
N ILE A 51 -3.49 -8.72 5.63
CA ILE A 51 -2.89 -9.78 4.82
C ILE A 51 -3.53 -11.13 5.15
N ASP A 52 -3.66 -11.44 6.42
CA ASP A 52 -4.25 -12.70 6.88
C ASP A 52 -5.69 -12.84 6.42
N SER A 53 -6.47 -11.76 6.53
CA SER A 53 -7.86 -11.77 6.07
C SER A 53 -7.96 -12.01 4.57
N PHE A 54 -7.12 -11.34 3.78
CA PHE A 54 -7.09 -11.53 2.34
C PHE A 54 -6.74 -12.98 1.99
N CYS A 55 -5.70 -13.53 2.61
CA CYS A 55 -5.28 -14.90 2.38
C CYS A 55 -6.37 -15.90 2.76
N HIS A 56 -7.06 -15.65 3.87
CA HIS A 56 -8.15 -16.52 4.31
C HIS A 56 -9.32 -16.52 3.33
N LEU A 57 -9.71 -15.32 2.85
CA LEU A 57 -10.86 -15.18 1.98
C LEU A 57 -10.60 -15.66 0.54
N THR A 58 -9.38 -15.52 0.05
CA THR A 58 -9.02 -15.85 -1.32
C THR A 58 -8.32 -17.18 -1.48
N GLY A 59 -7.78 -17.73 -0.39
CA GLY A 59 -6.96 -18.93 -0.44
C GLY A 59 -5.55 -18.69 -0.99
N SER A 60 -5.18 -17.44 -1.28
CA SER A 60 -3.87 -17.10 -1.85
C SER A 60 -2.99 -16.47 -0.79
N ARG A 61 -1.69 -16.84 -0.81
CA ARG A 61 -0.68 -16.23 0.06
C ARG A 61 0.31 -15.37 -0.71
N GLN A 62 0.13 -15.26 -2.02
CA GLN A 62 1.00 -14.47 -2.87
C GLN A 62 0.30 -13.20 -3.30
N LYS A 63 1.04 -12.09 -3.30
CA LYS A 63 0.56 -10.79 -3.79
C LYS A 63 -0.75 -10.35 -3.13
N ALA A 64 -0.81 -10.45 -1.81
CA ALA A 64 -1.98 -9.99 -1.08
C ALA A 64 -2.23 -8.51 -1.36
N CYS A 65 -3.47 -8.18 -1.68
CA CYS A 65 -3.88 -6.78 -1.81
C CYS A 65 -4.12 -6.21 -0.42
N ILE A 66 -3.72 -4.95 -0.22
CA ILE A 66 -3.82 -4.30 1.08
C ILE A 66 -4.97 -3.32 1.06
N TYR A 67 -6.05 -3.69 1.72
CA TYR A 67 -7.19 -2.80 1.92
C TYR A 67 -6.90 -1.89 3.11
N VAL A 68 -6.80 -0.60 2.86
CA VAL A 68 -6.60 0.40 3.91
C VAL A 68 -7.94 1.00 4.32
N ASN A 69 -8.68 1.52 3.35
CA ASN A 69 -10.00 2.11 3.55
C ASN A 69 -10.76 2.06 2.23
N PRO A 70 -12.04 2.50 2.17
CA PRO A 70 -12.81 2.44 0.94
C PRO A 70 -12.21 3.17 -0.25
N ALA A 71 -11.30 4.12 -0.03
CA ALA A 71 -10.66 4.88 -1.10
C ALA A 71 -9.25 4.38 -1.44
N ALA A 72 -8.75 3.36 -0.76
CA ALA A 72 -7.36 2.94 -0.90
C ALA A 72 -7.22 1.43 -0.77
N LEU A 73 -7.07 0.76 -1.90
CA LEU A 73 -6.75 -0.66 -2.00
C LEU A 73 -5.44 -0.76 -2.80
N PHE A 74 -4.37 -1.17 -2.14
CA PHE A 74 -3.05 -1.21 -2.76
C PHE A 74 -2.69 -2.61 -3.23
N ILE A 75 -2.21 -2.68 -4.48
CA ILE A 75 -1.78 -3.93 -5.12
C ILE A 75 -0.28 -3.85 -5.32
N PRO A 76 0.51 -4.74 -4.68
CA PRO A 76 1.95 -4.77 -4.93
C PRO A 76 2.25 -5.44 -6.28
N ASN A 77 3.24 -4.90 -7.01
CA ASN A 77 3.59 -5.45 -8.31
C ASN A 77 4.59 -6.62 -8.23
N GLN A 78 5.10 -6.88 -7.04
CA GLN A 78 6.00 -8.01 -6.76
C GLN A 78 5.93 -8.29 -5.26
N SER A 79 6.87 -9.08 -4.72
CA SER A 79 6.89 -9.36 -3.29
C SER A 79 6.84 -8.05 -2.49
N MET A 80 5.95 -8.01 -1.51
CA MET A 80 5.74 -6.84 -0.68
C MET A 80 7.00 -6.36 0.03
N LYS A 81 7.92 -7.30 0.32
CA LYS A 81 9.16 -7.01 1.04
C LYS A 81 10.34 -6.72 0.11
N ALA A 82 10.17 -6.88 -1.20
CA ALA A 82 11.25 -6.61 -2.14
C ALA A 82 11.54 -5.12 -2.23
N GLU A 83 12.82 -4.78 -2.44
CA GLU A 83 13.17 -3.41 -2.77
C GLU A 83 12.55 -3.06 -4.11
N ASP A 84 12.24 -1.79 -4.29
CA ASP A 84 11.64 -1.24 -5.51
C ASP A 84 10.22 -1.71 -5.80
N THR A 85 9.56 -2.39 -4.86
CA THR A 85 8.16 -2.77 -5.04
C THR A 85 7.29 -1.52 -5.13
N TRP A 86 6.46 -1.47 -6.17
CA TRP A 86 5.42 -0.47 -6.31
C TRP A 86 4.13 -1.00 -5.71
N PHE A 87 3.43 -0.15 -5.00
CA PHE A 87 2.09 -0.41 -4.49
C PHE A 87 1.14 0.52 -5.23
N LEU A 88 0.24 -0.06 -6.01
CA LEU A 88 -0.65 0.69 -6.90
C LEU A 88 -2.04 0.77 -6.27
N ASN A 89 -2.60 1.99 -6.22
CA ASN A 89 -3.94 2.16 -5.69
C ASN A 89 -4.97 1.80 -6.75
N TYR A 90 -5.62 0.65 -6.56
CA TYR A 90 -6.59 0.10 -7.49
C TYR A 90 -7.70 1.10 -7.83
N HIS A 91 -8.20 1.83 -6.83
CA HIS A 91 -9.31 2.76 -7.04
C HIS A 91 -8.94 3.98 -7.88
N ARG A 92 -7.65 4.28 -8.06
CA ARG A 92 -7.19 5.42 -8.84
C ARG A 92 -6.70 5.04 -10.23
N ILE A 93 -6.22 3.81 -10.39
CA ILE A 93 -5.61 3.37 -11.65
C ILE A 93 -6.66 2.97 -12.67
N LEU A 94 -7.79 2.41 -12.23
CA LEU A 94 -8.85 1.93 -13.12
C LEU A 94 -9.91 2.99 -13.45
N ASN A 95 -9.77 4.19 -12.93
CA ASN A 95 -10.71 5.26 -13.23
C ASN A 95 -10.11 6.31 -14.13
#